data_91c804396bcbd32b8ce788174f460369
#
_entry.id   91c804396bcbd32b8ce788174f460369
#
_cell.length_a   1.000
_cell.length_b   1.000
_cell.length_c   1.000
_cell.angle_alpha   90.00
_cell.angle_beta   90.00
_cell.angle_gamma   90.00
#
_symmetry.space_group_name_H-M   'P 1'
#
loop_
_entity.id
_entity.type
_entity.pdbx_description
1 polymer ?
#
loop_
_entity_poly.entity_id
_entity_poly.type
_entity_poly.pdbx_seq_one_letter_code
_entity_poly.pdbx_strand_id
1 'polypeptide(L)'
;MEWVCAAKIGGDANIGKGIYTNFLDRNGMVRADLTVFRMADRCRVVDGADAGPRDFDYLRRVAADKGFDVNVIDVTEKVVAVGVWGPNARATLQKVVKDPDRVTQVNLPFAAIRPVEIAGKAITAFRISYVGEQGFELHMAYDDGLAVWDALRSTGMIAVGIETYANSRRMEKSLRLQNADLLTEYNLFEADLARPKIKDADFCGKAKHVEYRQRANQPAMLCTLVMTDNADSKGVPRFPVGNLPVMDPNTGETLVDALGRRSYTTSIAYGPSIGKNIALAYLPWDYAQKGRELLVQYFGDTYPVEVAAIGYKALYDPDNLKPRS
;
A
#
# COMPACT_ATOMS: atom_id res chain seq x y z
N MET A 1 -18.62 6.29 7.06
CA MET A 1 -17.57 5.65 6.24
C MET A 1 -17.98 5.49 4.77
N GLU A 2 -19.24 5.14 4.43
CA GLU A 2 -19.66 4.95 3.03
C GLU A 2 -19.41 6.18 2.13
N TRP A 3 -19.58 7.40 2.65
CA TRP A 3 -19.36 8.63 1.87
C TRP A 3 -17.89 8.91 1.56
N VAL A 4 -16.96 8.57 2.45
CA VAL A 4 -15.53 8.89 2.28
C VAL A 4 -14.74 7.79 1.57
N CYS A 5 -15.18 6.53 1.66
CA CYS A 5 -14.46 5.39 1.10
C CYS A 5 -14.92 5.04 -0.31
N ALA A 6 -14.00 4.79 -1.23
CA ALA A 6 -14.32 4.24 -2.56
C ALA A 6 -14.84 2.79 -2.47
N ALA A 7 -14.41 2.02 -1.45
CA ALA A 7 -14.91 0.66 -1.19
C ALA A 7 -16.23 0.67 -0.41
N LYS A 8 -16.99 -0.42 -0.52
CA LYS A 8 -18.15 -0.70 0.34
C LYS A 8 -17.66 -1.13 1.72
N ILE A 9 -18.01 -0.36 2.75
CA ILE A 9 -17.63 -0.62 4.15
C ILE A 9 -18.79 -1.22 4.94
N GLY A 10 -20.00 -0.72 4.71
CA GLY A 10 -21.22 -1.15 5.43
C GLY A 10 -21.67 -2.57 5.10
N GLY A 11 -22.66 -3.03 5.87
CA GLY A 11 -23.24 -4.35 5.79
C GLY A 11 -22.60 -5.36 6.75
N ASP A 12 -23.44 -6.29 7.26
CA ASP A 12 -23.04 -7.26 8.29
C ASP A 12 -21.98 -8.25 7.79
N ALA A 13 -21.98 -8.57 6.49
CA ALA A 13 -20.97 -9.42 5.86
C ALA A 13 -19.54 -8.86 5.94
N ASN A 14 -19.39 -7.58 6.25
CA ASN A 14 -18.09 -6.92 6.40
C ASN A 14 -17.63 -6.85 7.87
N ILE A 15 -18.48 -7.16 8.83
CA ILE A 15 -18.09 -7.21 10.25
C ILE A 15 -16.99 -8.26 10.44
N GLY A 16 -15.92 -7.87 11.15
CA GLY A 16 -14.75 -8.72 11.35
C GLY A 16 -13.76 -8.76 10.20
N LYS A 17 -13.83 -7.76 9.28
CA LYS A 17 -12.88 -7.60 8.16
C LYS A 17 -12.11 -6.28 8.25
N GLY A 18 -10.87 -6.31 7.79
CA GLY A 18 -10.11 -5.14 7.39
C GLY A 18 -10.30 -4.91 5.89
N ILE A 19 -10.82 -3.76 5.53
CA ILE A 19 -11.17 -3.42 4.14
C ILE A 19 -10.22 -2.33 3.66
N TYR A 20 -9.31 -2.72 2.78
CA TYR A 20 -8.46 -1.76 2.08
C TYR A 20 -9.31 -0.87 1.19
N THR A 21 -9.10 0.44 1.25
CA THR A 21 -9.87 1.44 0.51
C THR A 21 -9.07 2.72 0.32
N ASN A 22 -9.60 3.60 -0.53
CA ASN A 22 -9.06 4.93 -0.75
C ASN A 22 -10.13 5.99 -0.46
N PHE A 23 -9.70 7.15 0.05
CA PHE A 23 -10.47 8.38 -0.03
C PHE A 23 -10.14 9.07 -1.35
N LEU A 24 -11.13 9.63 -2.01
CA LEU A 24 -10.95 10.44 -3.20
C LEU A 24 -11.28 11.90 -2.89
N ASP A 25 -10.67 12.80 -3.64
CA ASP A 25 -11.09 14.17 -3.68
C ASP A 25 -12.33 14.35 -4.60
N ARG A 26 -12.84 15.57 -4.72
CA ARG A 26 -14.00 15.88 -5.58
C ARG A 26 -13.74 15.63 -7.07
N ASN A 27 -12.47 15.64 -7.47
CA ASN A 27 -12.02 15.37 -8.84
C ASN A 27 -11.77 13.88 -9.08
N GLY A 28 -12.01 13.01 -8.09
CA GLY A 28 -11.77 11.58 -8.20
C GLY A 28 -10.31 11.16 -8.09
N MET A 29 -9.42 12.06 -7.67
CA MET A 29 -7.99 11.78 -7.43
C MET A 29 -7.78 11.14 -6.07
N VAL A 30 -6.69 10.38 -5.93
CA VAL A 30 -6.37 9.66 -4.69
C VAL A 30 -5.97 10.64 -3.59
N ARG A 31 -6.78 10.73 -2.55
CA ARG A 31 -6.51 11.56 -1.36
C ARG A 31 -5.83 10.77 -0.24
N ALA A 32 -6.30 9.55 0.02
CA ALA A 32 -5.77 8.70 1.07
C ALA A 32 -5.80 7.22 0.67
N ASP A 33 -4.90 6.47 1.25
CA ASP A 33 -4.70 5.03 1.10
C ASP A 33 -4.68 4.39 2.48
N LEU A 34 -5.71 3.59 2.80
CA LEU A 34 -5.94 3.17 4.17
C LEU A 34 -6.75 1.87 4.27
N THR A 35 -6.78 1.31 5.47
CA THR A 35 -7.62 0.16 5.82
C THR A 35 -8.68 0.55 6.86
N VAL A 36 -9.90 0.11 6.64
CA VAL A 36 -10.99 0.24 7.62
C VAL A 36 -11.28 -1.10 8.27
N PHE A 37 -11.07 -1.22 9.58
CA PHE A 37 -11.57 -2.34 10.36
C PHE A 37 -13.05 -2.14 10.63
N ARG A 38 -13.90 -2.97 10.03
CA ARG A 38 -15.33 -2.96 10.28
C ARG A 38 -15.64 -3.85 11.49
N MET A 39 -15.88 -3.22 12.62
CA MET A 39 -16.31 -3.85 13.86
C MET A 39 -17.85 -3.82 13.97
N ALA A 40 -18.43 -4.53 14.94
CA ALA A 40 -19.87 -4.59 15.13
C ALA A 40 -20.48 -3.20 15.40
N ASP A 41 -19.84 -2.41 16.25
CA ASP A 41 -20.31 -1.12 16.78
C ASP A 41 -19.61 0.10 16.20
N ARG A 42 -18.47 -0.09 15.52
CA ARG A 42 -17.63 1.00 15.03
C ARG A 42 -16.78 0.61 13.82
N CYS A 43 -16.16 1.63 13.21
CA CYS A 43 -15.09 1.47 12.27
C CYS A 43 -13.80 2.03 12.87
N ARG A 44 -12.68 1.30 12.77
CA ARG A 44 -11.35 1.83 13.02
C ARG A 44 -10.67 2.09 11.70
N VAL A 45 -10.22 3.32 11.49
CA VAL A 45 -9.40 3.70 10.33
C VAL A 45 -7.94 3.49 10.71
N VAL A 46 -7.19 2.84 9.83
CA VAL A 46 -5.74 2.61 9.96
C VAL A 46 -5.10 3.13 8.68
N ASP A 47 -4.27 4.13 8.81
CA ASP A 47 -3.56 4.79 7.70
C ASP A 47 -2.07 4.93 7.99
N GLY A 48 -1.30 5.53 7.07
CA GLY A 48 0.10 5.86 7.28
C GLY A 48 0.25 6.95 8.37
N ALA A 49 1.26 6.80 9.22
CA ALA A 49 1.47 7.68 10.38
C ALA A 49 1.59 9.16 10.01
N ASP A 50 2.16 9.48 8.85
CA ASP A 50 2.31 10.84 8.32
C ASP A 50 1.01 11.44 7.76
N ALA A 51 0.03 10.60 7.40
CA ALA A 51 -1.27 11.01 6.89
C ALA A 51 -2.33 11.23 7.98
N GLY A 52 -2.14 10.65 9.17
CA GLY A 52 -3.12 10.60 10.26
C GLY A 52 -3.77 11.94 10.60
N PRO A 53 -3.03 13.02 10.92
CA PRO A 53 -3.62 14.31 11.27
C PRO A 53 -4.48 14.91 10.14
N ARG A 54 -4.04 14.79 8.89
CA ARG A 54 -4.77 15.26 7.71
C ARG A 54 -6.08 14.50 7.52
N ASP A 55 -6.05 13.19 7.65
CA ASP A 55 -7.20 12.35 7.38
C ASP A 55 -8.19 12.32 8.55
N PHE A 56 -7.71 12.48 9.78
CA PHE A 56 -8.55 12.75 10.96
C PHE A 56 -9.36 14.04 10.82
N ASP A 57 -8.70 15.16 10.46
CA ASP A 57 -9.37 16.45 10.23
C ASP A 57 -10.38 16.36 9.08
N TYR A 58 -10.02 15.67 7.98
CA TYR A 58 -10.92 15.42 6.88
C TYR A 58 -12.18 14.68 7.30
N LEU A 59 -12.06 13.61 8.07
CA LEU A 59 -13.21 12.84 8.56
C LEU A 59 -14.12 13.69 9.46
N ARG A 60 -13.56 14.52 10.34
CA ARG A 60 -14.31 15.43 11.20
C ARG A 60 -15.09 16.48 10.38
N ARG A 61 -14.42 17.11 9.41
CA ARG A 61 -15.07 18.10 8.52
C ARG A 61 -16.20 17.48 7.72
N VAL A 62 -15.97 16.33 7.11
CA VAL A 62 -17.01 15.63 6.35
C VAL A 62 -18.18 15.26 7.24
N ALA A 63 -17.94 14.80 8.46
CA ALA A 63 -19.01 14.49 9.41
C ALA A 63 -19.87 15.73 9.72
N ALA A 64 -19.23 16.87 9.99
CA ALA A 64 -19.91 18.13 10.25
C ALA A 64 -20.66 18.67 9.01
N ASP A 65 -19.99 18.73 7.85
CA ASP A 65 -20.56 19.27 6.61
C ASP A 65 -21.78 18.48 6.11
N LYS A 66 -21.80 17.18 6.38
CA LYS A 66 -22.89 16.28 5.98
C LYS A 66 -23.94 16.08 7.06
N GLY A 67 -23.73 16.62 8.26
CA GLY A 67 -24.65 16.43 9.40
C GLY A 67 -24.72 14.98 9.86
N PHE A 68 -23.63 14.21 9.75
CA PHE A 68 -23.61 12.82 10.21
C PHE A 68 -23.52 12.78 11.74
N ASP A 69 -24.43 12.03 12.36
CA ASP A 69 -24.37 11.75 13.81
C ASP A 69 -23.31 10.65 14.07
N VAL A 70 -22.06 11.06 14.15
CA VAL A 70 -20.90 10.21 14.38
C VAL A 70 -19.88 10.90 15.27
N ASN A 71 -19.18 10.11 16.09
CA ASN A 71 -18.06 10.59 16.87
C ASN A 71 -16.74 10.11 16.23
N VAL A 72 -15.87 11.04 15.83
CA VAL A 72 -14.56 10.76 15.27
C VAL A 72 -13.52 11.00 16.35
N ILE A 73 -12.81 9.95 16.77
CA ILE A 73 -11.86 9.97 17.89
C ILE A 73 -10.50 9.54 17.37
N ASP A 74 -9.48 10.36 17.61
CA ASP A 74 -8.08 9.98 17.41
C ASP A 74 -7.60 9.07 18.54
N VAL A 75 -7.09 7.90 18.18
CA VAL A 75 -6.55 6.90 19.11
C VAL A 75 -5.08 6.56 18.80
N THR A 76 -4.42 7.34 17.95
CA THR A 76 -3.07 7.06 17.45
C THR A 76 -2.06 6.86 18.60
N GLU A 77 -2.08 7.72 19.61
CA GLU A 77 -1.17 7.63 20.75
C GLU A 77 -1.55 6.52 21.77
N LYS A 78 -2.72 5.91 21.60
CA LYS A 78 -3.24 4.88 22.53
C LYS A 78 -3.07 3.46 21.99
N VAL A 79 -2.69 3.31 20.72
CA VAL A 79 -2.62 2.01 20.04
C VAL A 79 -1.25 1.87 19.38
N VAL A 80 -0.65 0.71 19.54
CA VAL A 80 0.54 0.30 18.79
C VAL A 80 0.21 -0.90 17.91
N ALA A 81 0.85 -0.97 16.74
CA ALA A 81 0.78 -2.10 15.84
C ALA A 81 2.16 -2.73 15.66
N VAL A 82 2.22 -4.06 15.78
CA VAL A 82 3.42 -4.86 15.50
C VAL A 82 3.14 -5.76 14.31
N GLY A 83 3.94 -5.63 13.25
CA GLY A 83 3.86 -6.49 12.09
C GLY A 83 4.65 -7.78 12.27
N VAL A 84 4.08 -8.90 11.84
CA VAL A 84 4.69 -10.25 11.88
C VAL A 84 4.61 -10.83 10.49
N TRP A 85 5.74 -10.90 9.76
CA TRP A 85 5.75 -11.31 8.37
C TRP A 85 6.83 -12.38 8.10
N GLY A 86 6.60 -13.17 7.09
CA GLY A 86 7.52 -14.20 6.62
C GLY A 86 6.84 -15.54 6.41
N PRO A 87 7.52 -16.50 5.77
CA PRO A 87 6.93 -17.81 5.45
C PRO A 87 6.49 -18.60 6.68
N ASN A 88 7.11 -18.35 7.84
CA ASN A 88 6.81 -19.00 9.11
C ASN A 88 5.96 -18.13 10.07
N ALA A 89 5.42 -17.00 9.61
CA ALA A 89 4.75 -16.02 10.47
C ALA A 89 3.60 -16.64 11.29
N ARG A 90 2.74 -17.46 10.66
CA ARG A 90 1.64 -18.16 11.33
C ARG A 90 2.13 -19.15 12.38
N ALA A 91 3.06 -20.04 11.97
CA ALA A 91 3.60 -21.05 12.87
C ALA A 91 4.31 -20.43 14.07
N THR A 92 4.94 -19.28 13.88
CA THR A 92 5.57 -18.53 14.96
C THR A 92 4.54 -17.85 15.85
N LEU A 93 3.51 -17.23 15.27
CA LEU A 93 2.42 -16.59 16.03
C LEU A 93 1.67 -17.63 16.88
N GLN A 94 1.45 -18.85 16.36
CA GLN A 94 0.79 -19.94 17.10
C GLN A 94 1.54 -20.36 18.38
N LYS A 95 2.84 -20.10 18.47
CA LYS A 95 3.63 -20.42 19.68
C LYS A 95 3.39 -19.46 20.84
N VAL A 96 2.90 -18.25 20.56
CA VAL A 96 2.75 -17.18 21.57
C VAL A 96 1.31 -16.78 21.83
N VAL A 97 0.38 -17.08 20.93
CA VAL A 97 -1.03 -16.85 21.20
C VAL A 97 -1.56 -17.88 22.20
N LYS A 98 -2.41 -17.46 23.11
CA LYS A 98 -3.03 -18.32 24.13
C LYS A 98 -3.85 -19.47 23.52
N ASP A 99 -4.54 -19.21 22.41
CA ASP A 99 -5.35 -20.17 21.67
C ASP A 99 -4.83 -20.22 20.22
N PRO A 100 -3.94 -21.17 19.87
CA PRO A 100 -3.33 -21.30 18.55
C PRO A 100 -4.34 -21.48 17.40
N ASP A 101 -5.50 -22.04 17.69
CA ASP A 101 -6.53 -22.26 16.66
C ASP A 101 -7.12 -20.96 16.14
N ARG A 102 -7.09 -19.88 16.92
CA ARG A 102 -7.61 -18.57 16.51
C ARG A 102 -6.84 -17.94 15.36
N VAL A 103 -5.60 -18.34 15.12
CA VAL A 103 -4.76 -17.79 14.05
C VAL A 103 -4.53 -18.78 12.90
N THR A 104 -5.29 -19.90 12.87
CA THR A 104 -5.28 -20.81 11.70
C THR A 104 -5.84 -20.12 10.45
N GLN A 105 -5.57 -20.69 9.27
CA GLN A 105 -6.08 -20.15 8.00
C GLN A 105 -7.60 -20.08 7.96
N VAL A 106 -8.28 -21.04 8.59
CA VAL A 106 -9.76 -21.10 8.65
C VAL A 106 -10.32 -20.01 9.56
N ASN A 107 -9.73 -19.84 10.75
CA ASN A 107 -10.25 -18.93 11.77
C ASN A 107 -9.80 -17.48 11.59
N LEU A 108 -8.63 -17.25 10.96
CA LEU A 108 -8.13 -15.94 10.58
C LEU A 108 -7.72 -15.94 9.09
N PRO A 109 -8.72 -15.98 8.18
CA PRO A 109 -8.45 -15.91 6.74
C PRO A 109 -7.92 -14.52 6.34
N PHE A 110 -7.40 -14.41 5.11
CA PHE A 110 -6.89 -13.14 4.58
C PHE A 110 -7.93 -12.02 4.68
N ALA A 111 -7.50 -10.83 5.09
CA ALA A 111 -8.29 -9.63 5.37
C ALA A 111 -9.27 -9.75 6.57
N ALA A 112 -9.23 -10.82 7.35
CA ALA A 112 -10.01 -10.91 8.59
C ALA A 112 -9.30 -10.22 9.76
N ILE A 113 -10.09 -9.68 10.68
CA ILE A 113 -9.67 -9.23 12.01
C ILE A 113 -10.27 -10.14 13.07
N ARG A 114 -9.48 -10.53 14.08
CA ARG A 114 -9.94 -11.36 15.21
C ARG A 114 -9.29 -10.94 16.52
N PRO A 115 -10.01 -11.00 17.64
CA PRO A 115 -9.41 -10.86 18.96
C PRO A 115 -8.58 -12.10 19.30
N VAL A 116 -7.35 -11.89 19.75
CA VAL A 116 -6.46 -12.91 20.29
C VAL A 116 -5.82 -12.42 21.59
N GLU A 117 -5.15 -13.31 22.32
CA GLU A 117 -4.43 -12.97 23.54
C GLU A 117 -2.96 -13.43 23.39
N ILE A 118 -2.00 -12.54 23.69
CA ILE A 118 -0.56 -12.82 23.71
C ILE A 118 0.02 -12.23 25.00
N ALA A 119 0.80 -12.99 25.75
CA ALA A 119 1.38 -12.56 27.01
C ALA A 119 0.35 -11.96 28.01
N GLY A 120 -0.89 -12.48 28.04
CA GLY A 120 -1.99 -11.97 28.86
C GLY A 120 -2.60 -10.65 28.36
N LYS A 121 -2.24 -10.18 27.15
CA LYS A 121 -2.69 -8.91 26.58
C LYS A 121 -3.72 -9.12 25.48
N ALA A 122 -4.73 -8.24 25.42
CA ALA A 122 -5.78 -8.27 24.42
C ALA A 122 -5.31 -7.65 23.10
N ILE A 123 -5.30 -8.42 22.01
CA ILE A 123 -4.80 -8.04 20.70
C ILE A 123 -5.92 -8.13 19.66
N THR A 124 -5.99 -7.17 18.77
CA THR A 124 -6.72 -7.31 17.50
C THR A 124 -5.73 -7.77 16.43
N ALA A 125 -5.78 -9.04 16.05
CA ALA A 125 -4.97 -9.59 14.96
C ALA A 125 -5.66 -9.34 13.62
N PHE A 126 -4.94 -8.75 12.68
CA PHE A 126 -5.36 -8.52 11.29
C PHE A 126 -4.50 -9.34 10.34
N ARG A 127 -5.13 -10.14 9.51
CA ARG A 127 -4.46 -10.99 8.52
C ARG A 127 -4.19 -10.23 7.24
N ILE A 128 -3.00 -9.64 7.12
CA ILE A 128 -2.57 -8.82 5.97
C ILE A 128 -1.06 -8.90 5.81
N SER A 129 -0.55 -8.55 4.64
CA SER A 129 0.88 -8.42 4.40
C SER A 129 1.17 -7.24 3.48
N TYR A 130 2.19 -6.48 3.83
CA TYR A 130 2.76 -5.41 3.00
C TYR A 130 4.16 -5.75 2.47
N VAL A 131 4.65 -6.97 2.74
CA VAL A 131 6.00 -7.43 2.35
C VAL A 131 5.99 -8.62 1.38
N GLY A 132 4.81 -9.03 0.92
CA GLY A 132 4.67 -10.12 -0.06
C GLY A 132 4.82 -11.53 0.48
N GLU A 133 4.93 -11.71 1.79
CA GLU A 133 4.94 -12.99 2.48
C GLU A 133 3.67 -13.17 3.31
N GLN A 134 3.49 -14.31 3.96
CA GLN A 134 2.46 -14.49 4.97
C GLN A 134 2.62 -13.43 6.08
N GLY A 135 1.52 -12.81 6.55
CA GLY A 135 1.65 -11.70 7.47
C GLY A 135 0.44 -11.44 8.36
N PHE A 136 0.71 -10.76 9.46
CA PHE A 136 -0.26 -10.32 10.45
C PHE A 136 0.13 -8.95 10.99
N GLU A 137 -0.82 -8.11 11.25
CA GLU A 137 -0.65 -6.92 12.08
C GLU A 137 -1.36 -7.14 13.41
N LEU A 138 -0.66 -6.90 14.49
CA LEU A 138 -1.13 -7.09 15.86
C LEU A 138 -1.33 -5.71 16.48
N HIS A 139 -2.58 -5.29 16.63
CA HIS A 139 -2.98 -4.00 17.18
C HIS A 139 -3.37 -4.15 18.66
N MET A 140 -2.76 -3.38 19.54
CA MET A 140 -2.97 -3.45 21.00
C MET A 140 -2.88 -2.09 21.66
N ALA A 141 -3.22 -1.99 22.93
CA ALA A 141 -2.94 -0.79 23.72
C ALA A 141 -1.44 -0.49 23.73
N TYR A 142 -1.08 0.78 23.71
CA TYR A 142 0.32 1.21 23.61
C TYR A 142 1.20 0.57 24.68
N ASP A 143 0.74 0.56 25.93
CA ASP A 143 1.47 0.01 27.09
C ASP A 143 1.69 -1.50 27.02
N ASP A 144 0.93 -2.22 26.20
CA ASP A 144 1.03 -3.67 26.01
C ASP A 144 2.07 -4.06 24.95
N GLY A 145 2.52 -3.10 24.13
CA GLY A 145 3.36 -3.34 22.98
C GLY A 145 4.67 -4.05 23.27
N LEU A 146 5.37 -3.63 24.35
CA LEU A 146 6.65 -4.22 24.71
C LEU A 146 6.51 -5.68 25.14
N ALA A 147 5.50 -6.02 25.95
CA ALA A 147 5.26 -7.40 26.37
C ALA A 147 4.98 -8.34 25.20
N VAL A 148 4.23 -7.87 24.20
CA VAL A 148 3.94 -8.63 22.97
C VAL A 148 5.19 -8.74 22.09
N TRP A 149 5.96 -7.66 21.96
CA TRP A 149 7.23 -7.66 21.24
C TRP A 149 8.20 -8.69 21.82
N ASP A 150 8.39 -8.70 23.13
CA ASP A 150 9.29 -9.63 23.82
C ASP A 150 8.83 -11.09 23.64
N ALA A 151 7.53 -11.37 23.74
CA ALA A 151 6.97 -12.69 23.47
C ALA A 151 7.25 -13.14 22.04
N LEU A 152 7.10 -12.28 21.04
CA LEU A 152 7.44 -12.58 19.65
C LEU A 152 8.95 -12.82 19.47
N ARG A 153 9.79 -11.96 20.05
CA ARG A 153 11.25 -12.08 19.99
C ARG A 153 11.78 -13.36 20.62
N SER A 154 11.15 -13.84 21.67
CA SER A 154 11.53 -15.10 22.35
C SER A 154 11.39 -16.33 21.43
N THR A 155 10.62 -16.26 20.35
CA THR A 155 10.45 -17.33 19.37
C THR A 155 11.58 -17.40 18.33
N GLY A 156 12.54 -16.48 18.35
CA GLY A 156 13.60 -16.36 17.37
C GLY A 156 13.25 -15.46 16.17
N MET A 157 12.14 -14.69 16.23
CA MET A 157 11.82 -13.70 15.18
C MET A 157 12.89 -12.62 15.12
N ILE A 158 13.22 -12.20 13.90
CA ILE A 158 14.20 -11.15 13.63
C ILE A 158 13.47 -9.82 13.54
N ALA A 159 13.97 -8.80 14.26
CA ALA A 159 13.52 -7.44 14.09
C ALA A 159 13.99 -6.89 12.74
N VAL A 160 13.10 -6.26 12.00
CA VAL A 160 13.40 -5.66 10.70
C VAL A 160 13.20 -4.15 10.74
N GLY A 161 14.01 -3.41 9.97
CA GLY A 161 13.90 -1.97 9.85
C GLY A 161 12.84 -1.53 8.84
N ILE A 162 12.54 -0.23 8.88
CA ILE A 162 11.54 0.40 8.01
C ILE A 162 11.88 0.22 6.51
N GLU A 163 13.15 0.21 6.15
CA GLU A 163 13.60 0.02 4.76
C GLU A 163 13.14 -1.32 4.19
N THR A 164 13.23 -2.40 4.99
CA THR A 164 12.74 -3.71 4.59
C THR A 164 11.23 -3.72 4.38
N TYR A 165 10.49 -3.07 5.24
CA TYR A 165 9.03 -3.02 5.21
C TYR A 165 8.51 -2.04 4.16
N ALA A 166 8.87 -0.75 4.29
CA ALA A 166 8.24 0.33 3.53
C ALA A 166 8.82 0.53 2.14
N ASN A 167 10.05 0.08 1.89
CA ASN A 167 10.69 0.24 0.59
C ASN A 167 10.92 -1.09 -0.12
N SER A 168 11.88 -1.88 0.31
CA SER A 168 12.39 -2.98 -0.49
C SER A 168 11.32 -4.07 -0.75
N ARG A 169 10.72 -4.62 0.29
CA ARG A 169 9.81 -5.77 0.13
C ARG A 169 8.45 -5.41 -0.51
N ARG A 170 7.87 -4.23 -0.17
CA ARG A 170 6.60 -3.80 -0.75
C ARG A 170 6.74 -3.56 -2.26
N MET A 171 7.90 -3.08 -2.72
CA MET A 171 8.13 -2.78 -4.14
C MET A 171 8.26 -4.04 -4.99
N GLU A 172 8.81 -5.15 -4.45
CA GLU A 172 8.78 -6.45 -5.14
C GLU A 172 7.36 -6.93 -5.43
N LYS A 173 6.39 -6.45 -4.64
CA LYS A 173 4.95 -6.72 -4.81
C LYS A 173 4.21 -5.62 -5.55
N SER A 174 4.89 -4.58 -6.01
CA SER A 174 4.27 -3.39 -6.61
C SER A 174 3.22 -2.74 -5.69
N LEU A 175 3.37 -2.87 -4.36
CA LEU A 175 2.50 -2.21 -3.39
C LEU A 175 2.84 -0.73 -3.32
N ARG A 176 1.81 0.12 -3.39
CA ARG A 176 1.95 1.57 -3.39
C ARG A 176 2.12 2.10 -1.97
N LEU A 177 2.87 3.17 -1.86
CA LEU A 177 3.04 3.91 -0.63
C LEU A 177 2.31 5.26 -0.73
N GLN A 178 1.47 5.56 0.24
CA GLN A 178 0.83 6.86 0.37
C GLN A 178 1.90 7.96 0.48
N ASN A 179 1.64 9.13 -0.09
CA ASN A 179 2.55 10.28 -0.17
C ASN A 179 3.85 10.06 -0.99
N ALA A 180 4.04 8.87 -1.57
CA ALA A 180 5.10 8.61 -2.54
C ALA A 180 4.50 8.21 -3.90
N ASP A 181 3.85 7.05 -3.97
CA ASP A 181 3.27 6.52 -5.21
C ASP A 181 1.80 6.92 -5.37
N LEU A 182 1.12 7.32 -4.31
CA LEU A 182 -0.28 7.75 -4.31
C LEU A 182 -0.37 9.19 -3.84
N LEU A 183 -0.65 10.07 -4.80
CA LEU A 183 -0.81 11.51 -4.65
C LEU A 183 -2.09 11.97 -5.35
N THR A 184 -2.52 13.20 -5.08
CA THR A 184 -3.67 13.83 -5.74
C THR A 184 -3.41 14.22 -7.20
N GLU A 185 -2.30 13.79 -7.78
CA GLU A 185 -1.99 13.92 -9.21
C GLU A 185 -2.64 12.83 -10.06
N TYR A 186 -2.95 11.67 -9.45
CA TYR A 186 -3.38 10.47 -10.16
C TYR A 186 -4.68 9.92 -9.57
N ASN A 187 -5.46 9.28 -10.42
CA ASN A 187 -6.68 8.58 -10.04
C ASN A 187 -6.43 7.06 -9.84
N LEU A 188 -7.43 6.35 -9.31
CA LEU A 188 -7.30 4.92 -9.03
C LEU A 188 -7.12 4.03 -10.27
N PHE A 189 -7.52 4.49 -11.46
CA PHE A 189 -7.31 3.71 -12.70
C PHE A 189 -5.87 3.83 -13.18
N GLU A 190 -5.28 5.02 -13.07
CA GLU A 190 -3.87 5.23 -13.36
C GLU A 190 -2.97 4.46 -12.39
N ALA A 191 -3.37 4.38 -11.12
CA ALA A 191 -2.66 3.60 -10.09
C ALA A 191 -2.96 2.09 -10.16
N ASP A 192 -3.88 1.63 -11.02
CA ASP A 192 -4.40 0.25 -11.10
C ASP A 192 -4.90 -0.29 -9.76
N LEU A 193 -5.59 0.57 -9.01
CA LEU A 193 -6.23 0.25 -7.72
C LEU A 193 -7.75 0.33 -7.78
N ALA A 194 -8.30 0.67 -8.94
CA ALA A 194 -9.74 0.76 -9.13
C ALA A 194 -10.39 -0.62 -8.98
N ARG A 195 -11.42 -0.69 -8.12
CA ARG A 195 -12.16 -1.94 -7.91
C ARG A 195 -12.91 -2.36 -9.17
N PRO A 196 -13.10 -3.68 -9.41
CA PRO A 196 -13.83 -4.18 -10.58
C PRO A 196 -15.27 -3.61 -10.67
N LYS A 197 -15.91 -3.39 -9.52
CA LYS A 197 -17.24 -2.76 -9.43
C LYS A 197 -17.21 -1.52 -8.58
N ILE A 198 -17.84 -0.45 -9.08
CA ILE A 198 -18.12 0.75 -8.29
C ILE A 198 -19.35 0.42 -7.42
N LYS A 199 -19.30 0.78 -6.15
CA LYS A 199 -20.43 0.56 -5.24
C LYS A 199 -21.63 1.47 -5.61
N ASP A 200 -22.84 1.02 -5.28
CA ASP A 200 -24.08 1.77 -5.57
C ASP A 200 -24.19 3.03 -4.71
N ALA A 201 -23.81 2.93 -3.42
CA ALA A 201 -23.81 4.06 -2.51
C ALA A 201 -22.92 5.19 -3.02
N ASP A 202 -23.35 6.43 -2.78
CA ASP A 202 -22.60 7.61 -3.18
C ASP A 202 -21.35 7.81 -2.31
N PHE A 203 -20.32 8.43 -2.90
CA PHE A 203 -19.08 8.77 -2.21
C PHE A 203 -18.38 9.96 -2.87
N CYS A 204 -17.48 10.61 -2.13
CA CYS A 204 -16.72 11.74 -2.63
C CYS A 204 -15.95 11.36 -3.89
N GLY A 205 -16.09 12.15 -4.96
CA GLY A 205 -15.42 11.92 -6.24
C GLY A 205 -16.05 10.85 -7.14
N LYS A 206 -17.19 10.21 -6.75
CA LYS A 206 -17.82 9.13 -7.52
C LYS A 206 -18.11 9.50 -8.97
N ALA A 207 -18.65 10.69 -9.23
CA ALA A 207 -18.97 11.10 -10.60
C ALA A 207 -17.74 11.07 -11.52
N LYS A 208 -16.62 11.65 -11.05
CA LYS A 208 -15.35 11.62 -11.78
C LYS A 208 -14.75 10.23 -11.86
N HIS A 209 -14.86 9.44 -10.80
CA HIS A 209 -14.42 8.04 -10.82
C HIS A 209 -15.16 7.19 -11.86
N VAL A 210 -16.47 7.42 -12.05
CA VAL A 210 -17.26 6.79 -13.12
C VAL A 210 -16.80 7.26 -14.50
N GLU A 211 -16.55 8.57 -14.68
CA GLU A 211 -16.01 9.12 -15.93
C GLU A 211 -14.66 8.49 -16.29
N TYR A 212 -13.73 8.38 -15.32
CA TYR A 212 -12.42 7.78 -15.56
C TYR A 212 -12.49 6.30 -15.95
N ARG A 213 -13.44 5.56 -15.39
CA ARG A 213 -13.69 4.17 -15.78
C ARG A 213 -14.07 4.01 -17.24
N GLN A 214 -14.72 5.00 -17.83
CA GLN A 214 -15.20 4.95 -19.22
C GLN A 214 -14.10 5.32 -20.25
N ARG A 215 -12.94 5.80 -19.80
CA ARG A 215 -11.83 6.12 -20.70
C ARG A 215 -11.27 4.85 -21.31
N ALA A 216 -11.06 4.85 -22.62
CA ALA A 216 -10.41 3.75 -23.33
C ALA A 216 -8.96 3.58 -22.84
N ASN A 217 -8.25 4.71 -22.68
CA ASN A 217 -6.89 4.79 -22.17
C ASN A 217 -6.81 5.83 -21.07
N GLN A 218 -6.07 5.56 -20.03
CA GLN A 218 -5.75 6.56 -19.02
C GLN A 218 -4.60 7.44 -19.54
N PRO A 219 -4.47 8.70 -19.09
CA PRO A 219 -3.34 9.56 -19.46
C PRO A 219 -1.98 8.96 -19.12
N ALA A 220 -1.89 8.30 -17.97
CA ALA A 220 -0.71 7.60 -17.50
C ALA A 220 -1.07 6.29 -16.81
N MET A 221 -0.08 5.41 -16.64
CA MET A 221 -0.21 4.17 -15.86
C MET A 221 1.00 4.01 -14.94
N LEU A 222 0.75 3.62 -13.69
CA LEU A 222 1.82 3.24 -12.78
C LEU A 222 2.47 1.95 -13.27
N CYS A 223 3.78 2.00 -13.47
CA CYS A 223 4.60 0.89 -13.94
C CYS A 223 5.68 0.55 -12.93
N THR A 224 6.06 -0.72 -12.90
CA THR A 224 7.25 -1.18 -12.19
C THR A 224 8.40 -1.26 -13.19
N LEU A 225 9.45 -0.50 -12.93
CA LEU A 225 10.68 -0.45 -13.71
C LEU A 225 11.76 -1.26 -13.00
N VAL A 226 12.61 -1.93 -13.76
CA VAL A 226 13.79 -2.62 -13.26
C VAL A 226 15.02 -1.97 -13.86
N MET A 227 15.96 -1.57 -13.03
CA MET A 227 17.24 -1.01 -13.48
C MET A 227 18.11 -2.16 -14.03
N THR A 228 18.53 -2.04 -15.28
CA THR A 228 19.33 -3.06 -15.96
C THR A 228 20.82 -2.89 -15.72
N ASP A 229 21.26 -1.63 -15.53
CA ASP A 229 22.59 -1.27 -15.11
C ASP A 229 22.52 -0.07 -14.15
N ASN A 230 23.30 -0.08 -13.08
CA ASN A 230 23.40 1.02 -12.11
C ASN A 230 24.80 1.63 -12.00
N ALA A 231 25.69 1.33 -12.93
CA ALA A 231 26.99 1.97 -13.00
C ALA A 231 26.87 3.38 -13.61
N ASP A 232 27.54 4.35 -12.99
CA ASP A 232 27.67 5.71 -13.54
C ASP A 232 28.68 5.75 -14.71
N SER A 233 28.88 6.93 -15.33
CA SER A 233 29.80 7.14 -16.43
C SER A 233 31.29 6.82 -16.10
N LYS A 234 31.61 6.62 -14.82
CA LYS A 234 32.92 6.22 -14.31
C LYS A 234 32.97 4.75 -13.89
N GLY A 235 31.89 3.99 -14.12
CA GLY A 235 31.79 2.59 -13.74
C GLY A 235 31.54 2.36 -12.25
N VAL A 236 31.14 3.39 -11.49
CA VAL A 236 30.83 3.26 -10.05
C VAL A 236 29.36 2.94 -9.86
N PRO A 237 29.01 1.85 -9.16
CA PRO A 237 27.62 1.54 -8.85
C PRO A 237 26.95 2.66 -8.05
N ARG A 238 25.75 3.08 -8.47
CA ARG A 238 24.90 4.08 -7.81
C ARG A 238 23.59 3.47 -7.38
N PHE A 239 23.02 4.08 -6.36
CA PHE A 239 21.71 3.69 -5.81
C PHE A 239 20.78 4.91 -5.90
N PRO A 240 20.12 5.10 -7.06
CA PRO A 240 19.20 6.21 -7.25
C PRO A 240 18.06 6.19 -6.23
N VAL A 241 17.52 7.36 -5.94
CA VAL A 241 16.39 7.57 -5.02
C VAL A 241 15.11 7.88 -5.79
N GLY A 242 14.00 8.10 -5.11
CA GLY A 242 12.74 8.57 -5.73
C GLY A 242 12.84 10.00 -6.28
N ASN A 243 11.81 10.43 -6.99
CA ASN A 243 11.65 11.76 -7.61
C ASN A 243 12.68 12.09 -8.71
N LEU A 244 13.12 11.10 -9.46
CA LEU A 244 14.04 11.25 -10.57
C LEU A 244 13.30 11.25 -11.91
N PRO A 245 13.70 12.10 -12.90
CA PRO A 245 13.06 12.12 -14.21
C PRO A 245 13.17 10.78 -14.92
N VAL A 246 12.06 10.34 -15.56
CA VAL A 246 12.05 9.21 -16.48
C VAL A 246 12.03 9.75 -17.91
N MET A 247 12.96 9.30 -18.75
CA MET A 247 13.28 9.90 -20.04
C MET A 247 13.15 8.90 -21.18
N ASP A 248 12.83 9.41 -22.37
CA ASP A 248 12.90 8.65 -23.61
C ASP A 248 14.38 8.50 -24.04
N PRO A 249 14.89 7.29 -24.26
CA PRO A 249 16.28 7.07 -24.67
C PRO A 249 16.61 7.63 -26.05
N ASN A 250 15.62 7.85 -26.93
CA ASN A 250 15.84 8.36 -28.29
C ASN A 250 15.98 9.89 -28.34
N THR A 251 15.25 10.60 -27.48
CA THR A 251 15.24 12.08 -27.47
C THR A 251 16.05 12.65 -26.33
N GLY A 252 16.27 11.89 -25.25
CA GLY A 252 16.88 12.38 -24.02
C GLY A 252 15.99 13.34 -23.24
N GLU A 253 14.69 13.41 -23.56
CA GLU A 253 13.73 14.29 -22.88
C GLU A 253 12.92 13.52 -21.84
N THR A 254 12.49 14.22 -20.78
CA THR A 254 11.58 13.68 -19.78
C THR A 254 10.23 13.36 -20.44
N LEU A 255 9.68 12.17 -20.18
CA LEU A 255 8.37 11.78 -20.65
C LEU A 255 7.27 12.68 -20.08
N VAL A 256 6.29 13.02 -20.91
CA VAL A 256 5.15 13.87 -20.54
C VAL A 256 3.86 13.19 -21.00
N ASP A 257 2.88 13.08 -20.13
CA ASP A 257 1.60 12.49 -20.47
C ASP A 257 0.64 13.46 -21.17
N ALA A 258 -0.53 12.97 -21.57
CA ALA A 258 -1.55 13.74 -22.27
C ALA A 258 -2.13 14.92 -21.46
N LEU A 259 -1.90 14.97 -20.14
CA LEU A 259 -2.28 16.08 -19.27
C LEU A 259 -1.13 17.05 -18.97
N GLY A 260 0.05 16.85 -19.58
CA GLY A 260 1.22 17.68 -19.36
C GLY A 260 2.01 17.34 -18.10
N ARG A 261 1.72 16.20 -17.41
CA ARG A 261 2.46 15.76 -16.22
C ARG A 261 3.73 15.04 -16.64
N ARG A 262 4.84 15.41 -16.01
CA ARG A 262 6.16 14.79 -16.26
C ARG A 262 6.25 13.46 -15.52
N SER A 263 6.84 12.45 -16.18
CA SER A 263 7.14 11.17 -15.55
C SER A 263 8.36 11.27 -14.65
N TYR A 264 8.22 10.75 -13.44
CA TYR A 264 9.32 10.63 -12.47
C TYR A 264 9.17 9.33 -11.68
N THR A 265 10.26 8.86 -11.10
CA THR A 265 10.24 7.72 -10.19
C THR A 265 9.62 8.13 -8.86
N THR A 266 8.52 7.53 -8.48
CA THR A 266 7.85 7.83 -7.20
C THR A 266 8.55 7.13 -6.03
N SER A 267 9.08 5.93 -6.27
CA SER A 267 9.86 5.16 -5.31
C SER A 267 10.97 4.39 -6.02
N ILE A 268 12.10 4.19 -5.35
CA ILE A 268 13.18 3.28 -5.78
C ILE A 268 13.70 2.51 -4.57
N ALA A 269 13.91 1.20 -4.73
CA ALA A 269 14.57 0.36 -3.74
C ALA A 269 15.22 -0.86 -4.40
N TYR A 270 16.16 -1.48 -3.70
CA TYR A 270 16.69 -2.78 -4.09
C TYR A 270 15.71 -3.88 -3.72
N GLY A 271 15.37 -4.74 -4.69
CA GLY A 271 14.51 -5.92 -4.50
C GLY A 271 15.36 -7.17 -4.29
N PRO A 272 15.51 -7.66 -3.04
CA PRO A 272 16.43 -8.77 -2.75
C PRO A 272 16.01 -10.09 -3.41
N SER A 273 14.72 -10.34 -3.62
CA SER A 273 14.25 -11.55 -4.32
C SER A 273 14.38 -11.43 -5.84
N ILE A 274 14.43 -10.21 -6.35
CA ILE A 274 14.59 -9.92 -7.79
C ILE A 274 16.07 -9.76 -8.15
N GLY A 275 16.92 -9.37 -7.18
CA GLY A 275 18.34 -9.14 -7.36
C GLY A 275 18.67 -7.85 -8.11
N LYS A 276 17.74 -6.86 -8.17
CA LYS A 276 17.88 -5.62 -8.93
C LYS A 276 17.24 -4.44 -8.21
N ASN A 277 17.65 -3.22 -8.59
CA ASN A 277 16.94 -2.01 -8.20
C ASN A 277 15.62 -1.94 -8.96
N ILE A 278 14.55 -1.66 -8.22
CA ILE A 278 13.18 -1.55 -8.70
C ILE A 278 12.74 -0.11 -8.50
N ALA A 279 12.09 0.48 -9.50
CA ALA A 279 11.44 1.78 -9.38
C ALA A 279 9.95 1.68 -9.71
N LEU A 280 9.14 2.55 -9.11
CA LEU A 280 7.77 2.80 -9.53
C LEU A 280 7.73 4.18 -10.20
N ALA A 281 6.98 4.27 -11.30
CA ALA A 281 6.79 5.53 -12.02
C ALA A 281 5.46 5.51 -12.78
N TYR A 282 4.78 6.67 -12.86
CA TYR A 282 3.69 6.85 -13.80
C TYR A 282 4.26 7.20 -15.17
N LEU A 283 3.93 6.38 -16.15
CA LEU A 283 4.36 6.56 -17.55
C LEU A 283 3.16 6.94 -18.41
N PRO A 284 3.34 7.81 -19.43
CA PRO A 284 2.31 8.02 -20.45
C PRO A 284 1.83 6.69 -21.01
N TRP A 285 0.55 6.60 -21.35
CA TRP A 285 -0.06 5.35 -21.82
C TRP A 285 0.75 4.61 -22.89
N ASP A 286 1.28 5.36 -23.88
CA ASP A 286 2.04 4.80 -25.00
C ASP A 286 3.41 4.24 -24.60
N TYR A 287 3.93 4.64 -23.44
CA TYR A 287 5.18 4.15 -22.86
C TYR A 287 4.96 3.04 -21.82
N ALA A 288 3.74 2.84 -21.35
CA ALA A 288 3.39 1.81 -20.38
C ALA A 288 3.28 0.43 -21.06
N GLN A 289 4.39 -0.07 -21.59
CA GLN A 289 4.48 -1.34 -22.33
C GLN A 289 5.60 -2.19 -21.74
N LYS A 290 5.31 -3.44 -21.40
CA LYS A 290 6.31 -4.38 -20.86
C LYS A 290 7.47 -4.56 -21.86
N GLY A 291 8.69 -4.51 -21.36
CA GLY A 291 9.92 -4.59 -22.15
C GLY A 291 10.35 -3.24 -22.76
N ARG A 292 9.60 -2.14 -22.54
CA ARG A 292 9.98 -0.82 -23.00
C ARG A 292 11.22 -0.34 -22.27
N GLU A 293 12.28 -0.01 -22.99
CA GLU A 293 13.50 0.58 -22.47
C GLU A 293 13.33 2.09 -22.29
N LEU A 294 13.79 2.60 -21.16
CA LEU A 294 13.74 4.01 -20.74
C LEU A 294 15.03 4.36 -19.99
N LEU A 295 15.19 5.63 -19.66
CA LEU A 295 16.29 6.12 -18.85
C LEU A 295 15.78 6.82 -17.58
N VAL A 296 16.53 6.70 -16.49
CA VAL A 296 16.35 7.49 -15.27
C VAL A 296 17.58 8.37 -15.08
N GLN A 297 17.39 9.67 -14.88
CA GLN A 297 18.51 10.59 -14.68
C GLN A 297 18.81 10.76 -13.18
N TYR A 298 20.09 10.62 -12.81
CA TYR A 298 20.57 10.80 -11.44
C TYR A 298 21.98 11.38 -11.41
N PHE A 299 22.17 12.53 -10.75
CA PHE A 299 23.45 13.25 -10.66
C PHE A 299 24.13 13.52 -11.99
N GLY A 300 23.38 13.81 -13.05
CA GLY A 300 23.90 14.13 -14.37
C GLY A 300 24.17 12.93 -15.26
N ASP A 301 24.19 11.71 -14.72
CA ASP A 301 24.26 10.47 -15.49
C ASP A 301 22.85 9.92 -15.74
N THR A 302 22.72 9.04 -16.73
CA THR A 302 21.49 8.32 -17.06
C THR A 302 21.68 6.82 -16.86
N TYR A 303 20.65 6.18 -16.31
CA TYR A 303 20.66 4.76 -15.98
C TYR A 303 19.55 4.04 -16.74
N PRO A 304 19.87 2.96 -17.47
CA PRO A 304 18.89 2.23 -18.24
C PRO A 304 17.94 1.48 -17.33
N VAL A 305 16.64 1.58 -17.62
CA VAL A 305 15.56 0.87 -16.96
C VAL A 305 14.66 0.24 -17.99
N GLU A 306 14.02 -0.88 -17.62
CA GLU A 306 13.04 -1.57 -18.43
C GLU A 306 11.69 -1.62 -17.69
N VAL A 307 10.60 -1.43 -18.40
CA VAL A 307 9.24 -1.64 -17.87
C VAL A 307 9.01 -3.14 -17.64
N ALA A 308 9.15 -3.59 -16.41
CA ALA A 308 9.01 -5.00 -16.04
C ALA A 308 7.55 -5.43 -15.83
N ALA A 309 6.72 -4.51 -15.30
CA ALA A 309 5.29 -4.74 -15.09
C ALA A 309 4.48 -3.45 -15.20
N ILE A 310 3.20 -3.59 -15.53
CA ILE A 310 2.23 -2.50 -15.64
C ILE A 310 1.15 -2.72 -14.58
N GLY A 311 0.79 -1.66 -13.87
CA GLY A 311 -0.25 -1.69 -12.85
C GLY A 311 0.13 -2.57 -11.65
N TYR A 312 -0.86 -3.23 -11.06
CA TYR A 312 -0.72 -4.05 -9.84
C TYR A 312 -0.22 -5.47 -10.15
N LYS A 313 0.87 -5.57 -10.89
CA LYS A 313 1.52 -6.86 -11.20
C LYS A 313 2.85 -6.96 -10.46
N ALA A 314 2.89 -7.87 -9.49
CA ALA A 314 4.08 -8.11 -8.70
C ALA A 314 5.19 -8.81 -9.51
N LEU A 315 6.44 -8.43 -9.27
CA LEU A 315 7.59 -9.15 -9.79
C LEU A 315 7.90 -10.41 -8.96
N TYR A 316 7.60 -10.37 -7.67
CA TYR A 316 7.74 -11.49 -6.74
C TYR A 316 6.38 -12.08 -6.40
N ASP A 317 6.21 -13.41 -6.48
CA ASP A 317 4.97 -14.12 -6.21
C ASP A 317 3.75 -13.45 -6.88
N PRO A 318 3.71 -13.37 -8.22
CA PRO A 318 2.71 -12.59 -8.98
C PRO A 318 1.26 -13.04 -8.72
N ASP A 319 1.06 -14.30 -8.36
CA ASP A 319 -0.26 -14.88 -8.07
C ASP A 319 -0.73 -14.64 -6.63
N ASN A 320 0.08 -13.95 -5.81
CA ASN A 320 -0.21 -13.68 -4.40
C ASN A 320 -0.51 -14.93 -3.55
N LEU A 321 0.18 -16.03 -3.81
CA LEU A 321 0.00 -17.27 -3.09
C LEU A 321 0.55 -17.19 -1.65
N LYS A 322 1.71 -16.56 -1.49
CA LYS A 322 2.38 -16.44 -0.18
C LYS A 322 1.62 -15.56 0.82
N PRO A 323 1.16 -14.34 0.50
CA PRO A 323 0.37 -13.56 1.44
C PRO A 323 -0.93 -14.22 1.85
N ARG A 324 -1.49 -15.07 0.99
CA ARG A 324 -2.78 -15.74 1.21
C ARG A 324 -2.68 -17.14 1.84
N SER A 325 -1.47 -17.67 1.92
CA SER A 325 -1.23 -19.00 2.52
C SER A 325 -1.55 -19.08 4.01
#